data_1704e5fab9f5f8ee19472532a06f134a
#
_entry.id   1704e5fab9f5f8ee19472532a06f134a
#
_cell.length_a   1.000
_cell.length_b   1.000
_cell.length_c   1.000
_cell.angle_alpha   90.00
_cell.angle_beta   90.00
_cell.angle_gamma   90.00
#
_symmetry.space_group_name_H-M   'P 1'
#
loop_
_entity.id
_entity.type
_entity.pdbx_description
1 polymer ?
#
loop_
_entity_poly.entity_id
_entity_poly.type
_entity_poly.pdbx_seq_one_letter_code
_entity_poly.pdbx_strand_id
1 'polypeptide(L)'
;MPAEVNFSQAGETGQPSPSIWADCPKTLLNDLGLGFYADVQFQGAPTGTLAAALDVNQTAFGAGALKIDADTDTVLTQVAGKRGGALRIETDGDDNDAAALYSQPFGRIVKNSGQKLWFEAIVAQPDVSEDYGVFVGLAEEDAVDGTTATARDVISDNAASNAVVAESVLGFIRDNGDVDAYDLILKKDAGTAANPATDVTNATAIASDNRASLTDGAEFKLGIRFDGRDKLQYFVDGIKVTEDTVDSTIDQSHDYCAVIGIKTGTGAAEQVDVRRVRFAFQERS
;
A
#
# COMPACT_ATOMS: atom_id res chain seq x y z
N MET A 1 22.73 -1.17 28.85
CA MET A 1 22.22 -0.03 28.04
C MET A 1 21.68 -0.65 26.77
N PRO A 2 20.41 -0.50 26.42
CA PRO A 2 19.93 -0.92 25.11
C PRO A 2 20.66 -0.07 24.08
N ALA A 3 21.15 -0.71 23.02
CA ALA A 3 21.75 0.01 21.90
C ALA A 3 20.68 0.90 21.28
N GLU A 4 20.82 2.21 21.40
CA GLU A 4 20.04 3.15 20.62
C GLU A 4 20.35 2.88 19.15
N VAL A 5 19.39 2.31 18.43
CA VAL A 5 19.46 2.23 16.98
C VAL A 5 19.28 3.65 16.48
N ASN A 6 20.39 4.29 16.16
CA ASN A 6 20.42 5.66 15.67
C ASN A 6 19.90 5.68 14.23
N PHE A 7 18.61 5.97 14.04
CA PHE A 7 17.98 6.16 12.73
C PHE A 7 18.27 7.55 12.14
N SER A 8 19.45 8.10 12.38
CA SER A 8 19.78 9.50 12.15
C SER A 8 19.97 9.92 10.68
N GLN A 9 19.55 9.11 9.72
CA GLN A 9 19.60 9.52 8.31
C GLN A 9 18.22 9.44 7.68
N ALA A 10 17.39 10.44 7.97
CA ALA A 10 16.27 10.79 7.13
C ALA A 10 16.82 11.19 5.74
N GLY A 11 16.78 10.29 4.78
CA GLY A 11 17.24 10.58 3.42
C GLY A 11 17.91 9.42 2.69
N GLU A 12 18.38 8.37 3.37
CA GLU A 12 18.84 7.19 2.63
C GLU A 12 17.64 6.35 2.20
N THR A 13 17.46 6.29 0.90
CA THR A 13 16.50 5.41 0.25
C THR A 13 16.68 3.97 0.77
N GLY A 14 15.63 3.42 1.35
CA GLY A 14 15.60 2.04 1.85
C GLY A 14 15.65 1.87 3.37
N GLN A 15 15.96 2.89 4.15
CA GLN A 15 15.85 2.83 5.62
C GLN A 15 14.39 3.05 6.08
N PRO A 16 13.96 2.42 7.20
CA PRO A 16 12.66 2.72 7.78
C PRO A 16 12.59 4.20 8.21
N SER A 17 11.45 4.82 8.00
CA SER A 17 11.22 6.20 8.42
C SER A 17 11.10 6.28 9.95
N PRO A 18 11.98 7.02 10.66
CA PRO A 18 11.95 7.06 12.12
C PRO A 18 10.60 7.52 12.70
N SER A 19 9.94 8.47 12.05
CA SER A 19 8.64 8.99 12.45
C SER A 19 7.52 7.93 12.46
N ILE A 20 7.64 6.91 11.61
CA ILE A 20 6.69 5.79 11.55
C ILE A 20 7.12 4.70 12.53
N TRP A 21 8.41 4.34 12.53
CA TRP A 21 8.91 3.09 13.11
C TRP A 21 9.59 3.25 14.48
N ALA A 22 9.74 4.47 15.01
CA ALA A 22 10.49 4.72 16.25
C ALA A 22 9.95 3.94 17.46
N ASP A 23 8.64 3.72 17.54
CA ASP A 23 8.00 3.01 18.63
C ASP A 23 7.59 1.57 18.27
N CYS A 24 8.01 1.06 17.09
CA CYS A 24 7.76 -0.31 16.69
C CYS A 24 8.77 -1.25 17.34
N PRO A 25 8.34 -2.19 18.19
CA PRO A 25 9.22 -3.09 18.91
C PRO A 25 9.64 -4.29 18.03
N LYS A 26 10.34 -4.01 16.92
CA LYS A 26 10.69 -4.99 15.88
C LYS A 26 11.29 -6.29 16.39
N THR A 27 12.08 -6.25 17.45
CA THR A 27 12.69 -7.44 18.05
C THR A 27 11.70 -8.31 18.83
N LEU A 28 10.63 -7.70 19.33
CA LEU A 28 9.59 -8.41 20.09
C LEU A 28 8.51 -8.97 19.16
N LEU A 29 8.30 -8.37 18.00
CA LEU A 29 7.30 -8.82 17.03
C LEU A 29 7.70 -10.11 16.29
N ASN A 30 8.93 -10.56 16.45
CA ASN A 30 9.36 -11.89 16.02
C ASN A 30 8.97 -13.00 17.00
N ASP A 31 8.41 -12.65 18.17
CA ASP A 31 7.90 -13.59 19.14
C ASP A 31 6.41 -13.80 18.91
N LEU A 32 6.04 -15.05 18.59
CA LEU A 32 4.66 -15.46 18.37
C LEU A 32 3.83 -15.19 19.63
N GLY A 33 2.87 -14.30 19.53
CA GLY A 33 2.00 -13.90 20.64
C GLY A 33 2.11 -12.43 21.06
N LEU A 34 3.11 -11.70 20.53
CA LEU A 34 3.24 -10.25 20.73
C LEU A 34 2.86 -9.45 19.49
N GLY A 35 2.83 -10.09 18.32
CA GLY A 35 2.48 -9.47 17.06
C GLY A 35 3.24 -10.04 15.87
N PHE A 36 3.30 -9.25 14.81
CA PHE A 36 3.86 -9.64 13.53
C PHE A 36 4.72 -8.51 12.95
N TYR A 37 5.82 -8.85 12.29
CA TYR A 37 6.66 -7.91 11.52
C TYR A 37 7.14 -8.54 10.23
N ALA A 38 6.96 -7.87 9.11
CA ALA A 38 7.52 -8.22 7.82
C ALA A 38 8.29 -7.06 7.20
N ASP A 39 9.39 -7.37 6.54
CA ASP A 39 10.22 -6.45 5.77
C ASP A 39 10.63 -7.12 4.47
N VAL A 40 9.90 -6.82 3.40
CA VAL A 40 10.02 -7.47 2.11
C VAL A 40 10.89 -6.63 1.19
N GLN A 41 11.92 -7.25 0.63
CA GLN A 41 12.80 -6.73 -0.41
C GLN A 41 12.71 -7.64 -1.62
N PHE A 42 12.83 -7.07 -2.81
CA PHE A 42 12.62 -7.80 -4.06
C PHE A 42 13.92 -8.25 -4.73
N GLN A 43 14.99 -8.45 -3.96
CA GLN A 43 16.24 -9.00 -4.48
C GLN A 43 16.02 -10.46 -4.91
N GLY A 44 16.20 -10.74 -6.18
CA GLY A 44 15.98 -12.07 -6.74
C GLY A 44 14.50 -12.45 -6.84
N ALA A 45 13.60 -11.47 -6.92
CA ALA A 45 12.20 -11.72 -7.19
C ALA A 45 12.01 -12.49 -8.51
N PRO A 46 11.02 -13.39 -8.60
CA PRO A 46 10.69 -14.05 -9.84
C PRO A 46 10.31 -13.03 -10.90
N THR A 47 10.73 -13.28 -12.14
CA THR A 47 10.47 -12.42 -13.29
C THR A 47 9.83 -13.25 -14.40
N GLY A 48 8.99 -12.64 -15.19
CA GLY A 48 8.34 -13.27 -16.33
C GLY A 48 6.93 -12.75 -16.57
N THR A 49 6.35 -13.19 -17.67
CA THR A 49 4.95 -12.91 -17.99
C THR A 49 4.05 -13.90 -17.27
N LEU A 50 2.99 -13.41 -16.67
CA LEU A 50 1.99 -14.20 -16.01
C LEU A 50 1.00 -14.71 -17.06
N ALA A 51 1.06 -15.99 -17.39
CA ALA A 51 0.35 -16.62 -18.54
C ALA A 51 -1.15 -16.90 -18.29
N ALA A 52 -1.66 -16.63 -17.12
CA ALA A 52 -3.07 -16.71 -16.76
C ALA A 52 -3.28 -15.75 -15.61
N ALA A 53 -4.51 -15.26 -15.43
CA ALA A 53 -4.87 -14.60 -14.19
C ALA A 53 -4.36 -15.50 -13.06
N LEU A 54 -3.30 -15.08 -12.40
CA LEU A 54 -2.72 -15.86 -11.32
C LEU A 54 -3.70 -15.79 -10.17
N ASP A 55 -4.51 -16.82 -10.10
CA ASP A 55 -5.23 -17.10 -8.88
C ASP A 55 -4.20 -17.13 -7.74
N VAL A 56 -4.19 -16.07 -7.02
CA VAL A 56 -3.82 -15.78 -5.63
C VAL A 56 -2.68 -16.60 -4.97
N ASN A 57 -2.28 -17.74 -5.46
CA ASN A 57 -1.45 -18.65 -4.68
C ASN A 57 -0.06 -18.99 -5.24
N GLN A 58 0.34 -18.45 -6.39
CA GLN A 58 1.47 -19.04 -7.09
C GLN A 58 2.82 -18.32 -6.92
N THR A 59 2.85 -17.04 -6.57
CA THR A 59 4.12 -16.34 -6.40
C THR A 59 4.16 -15.59 -5.08
N ALA A 60 4.88 -16.14 -4.09
CA ALA A 60 5.08 -15.50 -2.80
C ALA A 60 6.41 -14.75 -2.76
N PHE A 61 6.41 -13.54 -2.26
CA PHE A 61 7.59 -12.70 -2.05
C PHE A 61 7.91 -12.61 -0.55
N GLY A 62 9.19 -12.47 -0.22
CA GLY A 62 9.61 -12.27 1.16
C GLY A 62 9.17 -13.38 2.11
N ALA A 63 9.49 -14.63 1.79
CA ALA A 63 9.10 -15.81 2.57
C ALA A 63 7.57 -16.01 2.74
N GLY A 64 6.79 -15.56 1.75
CA GLY A 64 5.33 -15.67 1.76
C GLY A 64 4.60 -14.49 2.42
N ALA A 65 5.34 -13.43 2.76
CA ALA A 65 4.72 -12.25 3.35
C ALA A 65 3.84 -11.46 2.36
N LEU A 66 4.16 -11.51 1.07
CA LEU A 66 3.36 -10.92 0.00
C LEU A 66 3.04 -11.95 -1.08
N LYS A 67 1.90 -11.78 -1.69
CA LYS A 67 1.42 -12.51 -2.86
C LYS A 67 1.12 -11.52 -3.99
N ILE A 68 0.90 -12.01 -5.20
CA ILE A 68 0.43 -11.21 -6.32
C ILE A 68 -0.89 -11.74 -6.83
N ASP A 69 -1.80 -10.84 -7.12
CA ASP A 69 -3.03 -11.04 -7.89
C ASP A 69 -2.94 -10.15 -9.13
N ALA A 70 -3.11 -10.72 -10.31
CA ALA A 70 -2.89 -10.02 -11.56
C ALA A 70 -3.73 -10.58 -12.70
N ASP A 71 -4.08 -9.73 -13.65
CA ASP A 71 -4.66 -10.16 -14.92
C ASP A 71 -3.65 -10.91 -15.81
N THR A 72 -4.17 -11.56 -16.85
CA THR A 72 -3.34 -12.25 -17.84
C THR A 72 -2.37 -11.29 -18.50
N ASP A 73 -1.20 -11.80 -18.86
CA ASP A 73 -0.14 -11.07 -19.57
C ASP A 73 0.56 -9.95 -18.77
N THR A 74 0.20 -9.77 -17.48
CA THR A 74 1.00 -8.94 -16.56
C THR A 74 2.44 -9.41 -16.52
N VAL A 75 3.39 -8.50 -16.63
CA VAL A 75 4.83 -8.79 -16.64
C VAL A 75 5.47 -8.36 -15.32
N LEU A 76 6.23 -9.28 -14.74
CA LEU A 76 7.08 -8.99 -13.58
C LEU A 76 8.53 -8.88 -14.01
N THR A 77 9.16 -7.76 -13.68
CA THR A 77 10.58 -7.53 -14.03
C THR A 77 11.35 -7.01 -12.83
N GLN A 78 12.58 -7.46 -12.66
CA GLN A 78 13.47 -6.91 -11.66
C GLN A 78 14.15 -5.64 -12.19
N VAL A 79 13.95 -4.53 -11.49
CA VAL A 79 14.57 -3.24 -11.88
C VAL A 79 16.04 -3.24 -11.50
N ALA A 80 16.90 -3.06 -12.51
CA ALA A 80 18.34 -3.03 -12.32
C ALA A 80 18.80 -1.76 -11.58
N GLY A 81 19.94 -1.88 -10.85
CA GLY A 81 20.60 -0.73 -10.22
C GLY A 81 19.97 -0.25 -8.90
N LYS A 82 18.88 -0.83 -8.45
CA LYS A 82 18.27 -0.50 -7.16
C LYS A 82 18.85 -1.37 -6.05
N ARG A 83 19.41 -0.75 -5.00
CA ARG A 83 19.93 -1.49 -3.83
C ARG A 83 18.79 -2.20 -3.09
N GLY A 84 18.93 -3.50 -2.89
CA GLY A 84 17.88 -4.34 -2.31
C GLY A 84 16.87 -4.86 -3.33
N GLY A 85 17.06 -4.53 -4.63
CA GLY A 85 16.15 -4.87 -5.71
C GLY A 85 14.89 -3.99 -5.73
N ALA A 86 14.24 -3.96 -6.87
CA ALA A 86 12.86 -3.49 -6.99
C ALA A 86 12.14 -4.40 -7.98
N LEU A 87 10.88 -4.65 -7.72
CA LEU A 87 9.98 -5.37 -8.60
C LEU A 87 9.19 -4.36 -9.41
N ARG A 88 9.26 -4.46 -10.72
CA ARG A 88 8.34 -3.79 -11.62
C ARG A 88 7.16 -4.69 -11.89
N ILE A 89 5.99 -4.15 -11.71
CA ILE A 89 4.72 -4.72 -12.15
C ILE A 89 4.28 -3.91 -13.35
N GLU A 90 4.08 -4.58 -14.47
CA GLU A 90 3.64 -3.97 -15.72
C GLU A 90 2.38 -4.70 -16.19
N THR A 91 1.28 -3.97 -16.31
CA THR A 91 0.05 -4.48 -16.92
C THR A 91 0.23 -4.59 -18.43
N ASP A 92 -0.63 -5.31 -19.10
CA ASP A 92 -0.65 -5.23 -20.56
C ASP A 92 -1.41 -3.98 -21.05
N GLY A 93 -1.64 -3.88 -22.35
CA GLY A 93 -2.27 -2.70 -22.95
C GLY A 93 -3.79 -2.77 -23.00
N ASP A 94 -4.43 -3.71 -22.32
CA ASP A 94 -5.88 -3.81 -22.31
C ASP A 94 -6.50 -2.90 -21.23
N ASP A 95 -7.63 -2.30 -21.56
CA ASP A 95 -8.37 -1.42 -20.64
C ASP A 95 -8.85 -2.20 -19.41
N ASN A 96 -8.65 -1.63 -18.24
CA ASN A 96 -8.98 -2.20 -16.93
C ASN A 96 -8.11 -3.35 -16.43
N ASP A 97 -7.00 -3.66 -17.08
CA ASP A 97 -6.06 -4.63 -16.53
C ASP A 97 -5.44 -4.14 -15.24
N ALA A 98 -5.38 -5.04 -14.28
CA ALA A 98 -4.91 -4.71 -12.95
C ALA A 98 -3.97 -5.78 -12.37
N ALA A 99 -3.06 -5.32 -11.54
CA ALA A 99 -2.20 -6.20 -10.75
C ALA A 99 -1.90 -5.61 -9.39
N ALA A 100 -1.91 -6.44 -8.36
CA ALA A 100 -1.65 -6.02 -6.99
C ALA A 100 -0.78 -7.01 -6.22
N LEU A 101 0.20 -6.48 -5.50
CA LEU A 101 0.85 -7.17 -4.38
C LEU A 101 -0.01 -7.00 -3.14
N TYR A 102 -0.20 -8.08 -2.39
CA TYR A 102 -0.94 -8.03 -1.14
C TYR A 102 -0.37 -8.98 -0.09
N SER A 103 -0.58 -8.63 1.18
CA SER A 103 -0.23 -9.49 2.30
C SER A 103 -1.39 -10.39 2.74
N GLN A 104 -1.10 -11.40 3.54
CA GLN A 104 -2.14 -11.97 4.40
C GLN A 104 -2.63 -10.91 5.39
N PRO A 105 -3.84 -11.07 5.95
CA PRO A 105 -4.32 -10.23 7.04
C PRO A 105 -3.30 -10.24 8.19
N PHE A 106 -2.92 -9.06 8.68
CA PHE A 106 -1.86 -8.97 9.67
C PHE A 106 -2.21 -8.14 10.91
N GLY A 107 -3.31 -7.41 10.90
CA GLY A 107 -3.72 -6.66 12.05
C GLY A 107 -4.99 -5.86 11.87
N ARG A 108 -5.53 -5.39 12.97
CA ARG A 108 -6.81 -4.68 13.05
C ARG A 108 -6.63 -3.28 13.60
N ILE A 109 -7.45 -2.35 13.11
CA ILE A 109 -7.49 -0.97 13.59
C ILE A 109 -8.70 -0.82 14.52
N VAL A 110 -8.49 -0.93 15.83
CA VAL A 110 -9.57 -0.85 16.83
C VAL A 110 -9.28 0.27 17.81
N LYS A 111 -10.20 1.22 17.91
CA LYS A 111 -10.07 2.38 18.80
C LYS A 111 -9.87 1.96 20.25
N ASN A 112 -8.87 2.54 20.91
CA ASN A 112 -8.53 2.29 22.32
C ASN A 112 -8.18 0.83 22.66
N SER A 113 -7.78 0.04 21.67
CA SER A 113 -7.38 -1.36 21.88
C SER A 113 -6.00 -1.50 22.52
N GLY A 114 -5.14 -0.52 22.35
CA GLY A 114 -3.70 -0.62 22.61
C GLY A 114 -2.92 -1.36 21.52
N GLN A 115 -3.61 -1.93 20.54
CA GLN A 115 -3.02 -2.58 19.39
C GLN A 115 -2.47 -1.52 18.44
N LYS A 116 -1.24 -1.69 17.97
CA LYS A 116 -0.61 -0.74 17.05
C LYS A 116 -0.36 -1.39 15.70
N LEU A 117 -0.44 -0.57 14.64
CA LEU A 117 -0.18 -0.99 13.27
C LEU A 117 0.77 -0.02 12.60
N TRP A 118 1.69 -0.57 11.81
CA TRP A 118 2.64 0.19 10.98
C TRP A 118 2.67 -0.38 9.58
N PHE A 119 2.71 0.51 8.62
CA PHE A 119 2.89 0.18 7.21
C PHE A 119 3.81 1.21 6.56
N GLU A 120 4.71 0.78 5.69
CA GLU A 120 5.54 1.65 4.85
C GLU A 120 5.89 0.92 3.56
N ALA A 121 5.65 1.55 2.43
CA ALA A 121 6.09 1.08 1.13
C ALA A 121 6.98 2.11 0.44
N ILE A 122 7.92 1.64 -0.38
CA ILE A 122 8.71 2.47 -1.28
C ILE A 122 8.31 2.10 -2.68
N VAL A 123 7.71 3.05 -3.38
CA VAL A 123 7.20 2.89 -4.73
C VAL A 123 7.74 3.98 -5.66
N ALA A 124 7.78 3.69 -6.95
CA ALA A 124 8.04 4.68 -7.98
C ALA A 124 7.13 4.39 -9.19
N GLN A 125 6.78 5.43 -9.91
CA GLN A 125 6.06 5.34 -11.18
C GLN A 125 7.05 5.71 -12.28
N PRO A 126 7.39 4.78 -13.20
CA PRO A 126 8.35 5.05 -14.28
C PRO A 126 7.88 6.15 -15.22
N ASP A 127 6.59 6.24 -15.47
CA ASP A 127 5.95 7.29 -16.25
C ASP A 127 4.70 7.78 -15.51
N VAL A 128 4.65 9.07 -15.21
CA VAL A 128 3.52 9.70 -14.52
C VAL A 128 2.57 10.43 -15.45
N SER A 129 2.88 10.48 -16.75
CA SER A 129 2.06 11.18 -17.75
C SER A 129 0.87 10.35 -18.24
N GLU A 130 0.86 9.06 -17.96
CA GLU A 130 -0.12 8.11 -18.46
C GLU A 130 -1.35 8.00 -17.54
N ASP A 131 -2.46 7.57 -18.13
CA ASP A 131 -3.76 7.46 -17.48
C ASP A 131 -3.94 6.09 -16.80
N TYR A 132 -3.52 5.96 -15.55
CA TYR A 132 -3.68 4.73 -14.76
C TYR A 132 -3.86 5.02 -13.27
N GLY A 133 -4.46 4.07 -12.57
CA GLY A 133 -4.62 4.10 -11.12
C GLY A 133 -3.50 3.38 -10.39
N VAL A 134 -3.04 3.94 -9.28
CA VAL A 134 -2.12 3.27 -8.33
C VAL A 134 -2.69 3.37 -6.93
N PHE A 135 -2.69 2.26 -6.20
CA PHE A 135 -3.05 2.22 -4.79
C PHE A 135 -1.87 1.72 -3.96
N VAL A 136 -1.61 2.38 -2.83
CA VAL A 136 -0.61 1.97 -1.85
C VAL A 136 -1.18 2.16 -0.45
N GLY A 137 -1.51 1.05 0.23
CA GLY A 137 -2.17 1.20 1.53
C GLY A 137 -2.58 -0.11 2.17
N LEU A 138 -3.69 -0.05 2.86
CA LEU A 138 -4.31 -1.14 3.58
C LEU A 138 -5.74 -1.34 3.08
N ALA A 139 -6.13 -2.60 2.88
CA ALA A 139 -7.49 -2.98 2.57
C ALA A 139 -7.94 -4.08 3.54
N GLU A 140 -9.22 -4.15 3.84
CA GLU A 140 -9.74 -5.22 4.68
C GLU A 140 -9.58 -6.58 3.98
N GLU A 141 -9.58 -7.66 4.76
CA GLU A 141 -9.31 -9.01 4.26
C GLU A 141 -10.30 -9.47 3.18
N ASP A 142 -11.57 -9.10 3.29
CA ASP A 142 -12.61 -9.45 2.32
C ASP A 142 -12.44 -8.73 0.96
N ALA A 143 -11.76 -7.58 0.95
CA ALA A 143 -11.38 -6.87 -0.27
C ALA A 143 -10.25 -7.56 -1.05
N VAL A 144 -9.49 -8.43 -0.39
CA VAL A 144 -8.24 -8.97 -0.91
C VAL A 144 -8.33 -10.46 -1.23
N ASP A 145 -9.04 -11.21 -0.42
CA ASP A 145 -9.17 -12.68 -0.54
C ASP A 145 -10.65 -13.12 -0.44
N GLY A 146 -11.56 -12.21 -0.79
CA GLY A 146 -13.00 -12.44 -0.78
C GLY A 146 -13.47 -13.29 -1.96
N THR A 147 -14.71 -13.77 -1.86
CA THR A 147 -15.36 -14.51 -2.96
C THR A 147 -15.85 -13.59 -4.08
N THR A 148 -15.93 -12.29 -3.84
CA THR A 148 -16.51 -11.27 -4.74
C THR A 148 -15.52 -10.18 -5.14
N ALA A 149 -14.46 -10.01 -4.40
CA ALA A 149 -13.40 -9.04 -4.69
C ALA A 149 -12.02 -9.68 -4.48
N THR A 150 -11.05 -9.22 -5.25
CA THR A 150 -9.65 -9.63 -5.17
C THR A 150 -8.75 -8.42 -4.96
N ALA A 151 -7.47 -8.61 -4.64
CA ALA A 151 -6.55 -7.52 -4.35
C ALA A 151 -6.46 -6.48 -5.48
N ARG A 152 -6.59 -6.89 -6.73
CA ARG A 152 -6.59 -6.00 -7.90
C ARG A 152 -7.86 -5.15 -8.02
N ASP A 153 -8.98 -5.59 -7.47
CA ASP A 153 -10.23 -4.85 -7.48
C ASP A 153 -10.23 -3.66 -6.51
N VAL A 154 -9.25 -3.61 -5.59
CA VAL A 154 -9.04 -2.46 -4.69
C VAL A 154 -8.67 -1.19 -5.45
N ILE A 155 -8.19 -1.33 -6.68
CA ILE A 155 -7.66 -0.21 -7.47
C ILE A 155 -8.72 0.28 -8.44
N SER A 156 -8.98 1.59 -8.44
CA SER A 156 -9.87 2.23 -9.39
C SER A 156 -9.07 2.92 -10.50
N ASP A 157 -9.54 2.78 -11.72
CA ASP A 157 -9.03 3.45 -12.91
C ASP A 157 -9.83 4.69 -13.31
N ASN A 158 -10.91 4.98 -12.60
CA ASN A 158 -11.89 5.96 -13.03
C ASN A 158 -11.78 7.26 -12.22
N ALA A 159 -11.20 8.29 -12.85
CA ALA A 159 -11.11 9.66 -12.35
C ALA A 159 -12.47 10.26 -11.90
N ALA A 160 -13.57 9.76 -12.43
CA ALA A 160 -14.88 10.31 -12.11
C ALA A 160 -15.51 9.70 -10.86
N SER A 161 -14.99 8.60 -10.33
CA SER A 161 -15.72 7.87 -9.29
C SER A 161 -14.91 7.51 -8.04
N ASN A 162 -13.57 7.65 -7.98
CA ASN A 162 -12.79 7.12 -6.84
C ASN A 162 -13.38 5.80 -6.30
N ALA A 163 -13.93 5.00 -7.22
CA ALA A 163 -14.70 3.81 -6.90
C ALA A 163 -13.73 2.68 -6.59
N VAL A 164 -13.13 2.78 -5.43
CA VAL A 164 -12.49 1.65 -4.78
C VAL A 164 -13.61 0.68 -4.43
N VAL A 165 -13.33 -0.61 -4.40
CA VAL A 165 -14.22 -1.69 -3.97
C VAL A 165 -15.18 -1.33 -2.83
N ALA A 166 -16.23 -2.10 -2.66
CA ALA A 166 -17.25 -1.88 -1.63
C ALA A 166 -16.69 -1.92 -0.19
N GLU A 167 -15.58 -2.58 0.03
CA GLU A 167 -14.92 -2.88 1.29
C GLU A 167 -14.11 -1.69 1.83
N SER A 168 -13.61 -1.81 3.06
CA SER A 168 -12.84 -0.75 3.72
C SER A 168 -11.41 -0.69 3.21
N VAL A 169 -10.99 0.50 2.82
CA VAL A 169 -9.62 0.78 2.39
C VAL A 169 -9.11 2.08 2.99
N LEU A 170 -7.81 2.14 3.20
CA LEU A 170 -7.13 3.34 3.65
C LEU A 170 -5.70 3.39 3.10
N GLY A 171 -5.29 4.53 2.57
CA GLY A 171 -3.99 4.63 1.93
C GLY A 171 -3.82 5.83 1.04
N PHE A 172 -3.00 5.62 0.05
CA PHE A 172 -2.64 6.59 -0.98
C PHE A 172 -3.15 6.05 -2.32
N ILE A 173 -3.87 6.89 -3.03
CA ILE A 173 -4.36 6.58 -4.37
C ILE A 173 -3.88 7.65 -5.34
N ARG A 174 -3.46 7.23 -6.50
CA ARG A 174 -3.40 8.06 -7.70
C ARG A 174 -4.49 7.55 -8.62
N ASP A 175 -5.38 8.40 -9.02
CA ASP A 175 -6.36 8.06 -10.03
C ASP A 175 -5.92 8.58 -11.42
N ASN A 176 -6.59 8.11 -12.44
CA ASN A 176 -6.34 8.44 -13.83
C ASN A 176 -6.55 9.94 -14.18
N GLY A 177 -7.15 10.73 -13.32
CA GLY A 177 -7.35 12.17 -13.54
C GLY A 177 -6.35 13.06 -12.82
N ASP A 178 -5.56 12.49 -11.93
CA ASP A 178 -4.56 13.22 -11.14
C ASP A 178 -3.15 12.68 -11.42
N VAL A 179 -2.59 13.18 -12.52
CA VAL A 179 -1.30 12.73 -13.06
C VAL A 179 -0.10 13.18 -12.23
N ASP A 180 -0.27 14.04 -11.23
CA ASP A 180 0.85 14.69 -10.55
C ASP A 180 0.90 14.51 -9.04
N ALA A 181 -0.05 13.79 -8.42
CA ALA A 181 -0.06 13.59 -6.97
C ALA A 181 -0.69 12.25 -6.53
N TYR A 182 -0.36 11.84 -5.31
CA TYR A 182 -1.15 10.86 -4.57
C TYR A 182 -2.17 11.57 -3.69
N ASP A 183 -3.40 11.12 -3.75
CA ASP A 183 -4.44 11.48 -2.82
C ASP A 183 -4.51 10.50 -1.64
N LEU A 184 -5.06 10.96 -0.52
CA LEU A 184 -5.36 10.08 0.59
C LEU A 184 -6.77 9.54 0.44
N ILE A 185 -6.93 8.24 0.67
CA ILE A 185 -8.23 7.59 0.70
C ILE A 185 -8.46 6.94 2.06
N LEU A 186 -9.67 7.15 2.58
CA LEU A 186 -10.20 6.47 3.73
C LEU A 186 -11.66 6.12 3.42
N LYS A 187 -11.96 4.85 3.30
CA LYS A 187 -13.29 4.34 3.01
C LYS A 187 -13.63 3.23 3.97
N LYS A 188 -14.83 3.25 4.48
CA LYS A 188 -15.42 2.15 5.21
C LYS A 188 -16.41 1.40 4.33
N ASP A 189 -16.48 0.10 4.49
CA ASP A 189 -17.56 -0.69 3.91
C ASP A 189 -18.92 -0.07 4.29
N ALA A 190 -19.70 0.26 3.28
CA ALA A 190 -21.02 0.87 3.44
C ALA A 190 -22.14 -0.16 3.33
N GLY A 191 -21.86 -1.45 3.46
CA GLY A 191 -22.87 -2.52 3.40
C GLY A 191 -24.02 -2.18 2.47
N THR A 192 -23.94 -2.52 1.20
CA THR A 192 -24.84 -2.18 0.11
C THR A 192 -24.53 -0.91 -0.67
N ALA A 193 -24.02 -1.15 -1.86
CA ALA A 193 -24.12 -0.32 -3.05
C ALA A 193 -23.87 1.18 -2.90
N ALA A 194 -22.72 1.58 -3.39
CA ALA A 194 -22.56 2.84 -4.10
C ALA A 194 -22.81 4.11 -3.28
N ASN A 195 -21.93 4.41 -2.40
CA ASN A 195 -21.38 5.74 -2.48
C ASN A 195 -19.87 5.57 -2.44
N PRO A 196 -19.15 6.04 -3.50
CA PRO A 196 -17.73 6.21 -3.39
C PRO A 196 -17.52 6.96 -2.10
N ALA A 197 -16.52 6.57 -1.37
CA ALA A 197 -16.12 7.21 -0.15
C ALA A 197 -16.50 8.67 -0.21
N THR A 198 -17.22 9.14 0.80
CA THR A 198 -17.10 10.56 1.09
C THR A 198 -15.63 10.77 1.03
N ASP A 199 -15.22 11.43 -0.04
CA ASP A 199 -13.86 11.90 -0.16
C ASP A 199 -13.34 12.11 1.21
N VAL A 200 -12.16 11.62 1.52
CA VAL A 200 -11.42 12.25 2.59
C VAL A 200 -11.26 13.66 2.07
N THR A 201 -12.32 14.40 2.30
CA THR A 201 -12.45 15.77 1.89
C THR A 201 -11.40 16.51 2.64
N ASN A 202 -10.40 16.84 1.95
CA ASN A 202 -9.07 17.31 2.24
C ASN A 202 -8.02 16.21 2.13
N ALA A 203 -8.13 15.30 1.17
CA ALA A 203 -6.97 15.07 0.41
C ALA A 203 -6.55 16.43 -0.16
N THR A 204 -6.08 17.28 0.73
CA THR A 204 -5.22 18.36 0.30
C THR A 204 -4.18 17.60 -0.47
N ALA A 205 -4.23 17.76 -1.78
CA ALA A 205 -3.27 17.10 -2.64
C ALA A 205 -1.95 17.19 -1.91
N ILE A 206 -1.30 16.06 -1.67
CA ILE A 206 -0.02 16.04 -0.97
C ILE A 206 0.93 17.04 -1.67
N ALA A 207 0.69 17.34 -2.93
CA ALA A 207 1.24 18.40 -3.75
C ALA A 207 1.25 19.79 -3.11
N SER A 208 0.36 20.14 -2.20
CA SER A 208 0.40 21.46 -1.56
C SER A 208 1.67 21.72 -0.75
N ASP A 209 2.40 20.65 -0.42
CA ASP A 209 3.65 20.74 0.35
C ASP A 209 4.93 20.60 -0.49
N ASN A 210 4.84 20.71 -1.83
CA ASN A 210 5.98 20.59 -2.77
C ASN A 210 6.76 19.25 -2.68
N ARG A 211 6.21 18.22 -2.05
CA ARG A 211 6.94 16.96 -1.80
C ARG A 211 6.31 15.76 -2.48
N ALA A 212 5.20 15.95 -3.12
CA ALA A 212 4.46 14.86 -3.72
C ALA A 212 4.06 15.10 -5.17
N SER A 213 4.63 16.08 -5.83
CA SER A 213 4.59 16.08 -7.29
C SER A 213 5.28 14.83 -7.77
N LEU A 214 4.50 13.94 -8.36
CA LEU A 214 5.02 12.75 -8.99
C LEU A 214 5.96 13.18 -10.12
N THR A 215 7.09 12.52 -10.19
CA THR A 215 8.07 12.68 -11.27
C THR A 215 8.48 11.30 -11.72
N ASP A 216 8.68 11.13 -13.02
CA ASP A 216 9.06 9.87 -13.62
C ASP A 216 10.22 9.22 -12.86
N GLY A 217 9.99 8.00 -12.41
CA GLY A 217 10.97 7.19 -11.71
C GLY A 217 11.40 7.68 -10.33
N ALA A 218 10.79 8.75 -9.80
CA ALA A 218 11.06 9.20 -8.43
C ALA A 218 10.49 8.21 -7.42
N GLU A 219 11.27 7.91 -6.38
CA GLU A 219 10.84 7.02 -5.30
C GLU A 219 10.15 7.81 -4.19
N PHE A 220 9.00 7.33 -3.75
CA PHE A 220 8.25 7.84 -2.62
C PHE A 220 8.17 6.79 -1.53
N LYS A 221 8.33 7.21 -0.27
CA LYS A 221 8.02 6.41 0.90
C LYS A 221 6.63 6.79 1.40
N LEU A 222 5.67 5.92 1.22
CA LEU A 222 4.30 6.10 1.65
C LEU A 222 4.06 5.26 2.91
N GLY A 223 3.55 5.87 3.96
CA GLY A 223 3.43 5.20 5.25
C GLY A 223 2.17 5.51 6.02
N ILE A 224 1.72 4.52 6.78
CA ILE A 224 0.54 4.58 7.63
C ILE A 224 0.92 4.06 9.01
N ARG A 225 0.42 4.72 10.05
CA ARG A 225 0.61 4.30 11.43
C ARG A 225 -0.68 4.49 12.22
N PHE A 226 -1.08 3.44 12.93
CA PHE A 226 -2.10 3.52 13.96
C PHE A 226 -1.44 3.47 15.34
N ASP A 227 -1.79 4.40 16.23
CA ASP A 227 -1.13 4.57 17.53
C ASP A 227 -1.68 3.65 18.64
N GLY A 228 -2.68 2.84 18.34
CA GLY A 228 -3.35 1.95 19.29
C GLY A 228 -4.41 2.63 20.17
N ARG A 229 -4.61 3.92 19.98
CA ARG A 229 -5.63 4.70 20.69
C ARG A 229 -6.73 5.14 19.74
N ASP A 230 -6.50 6.26 19.08
CA ASP A 230 -7.52 6.85 18.21
C ASP A 230 -6.92 7.58 16.99
N LYS A 231 -5.59 7.54 16.78
CA LYS A 231 -4.95 8.28 15.70
C LYS A 231 -4.43 7.37 14.61
N LEU A 232 -4.95 7.58 13.41
CA LEU A 232 -4.45 7.06 12.17
C LEU A 232 -3.63 8.16 11.48
N GLN A 233 -2.36 7.91 11.24
CA GLN A 233 -1.42 8.90 10.75
C GLN A 233 -0.87 8.49 9.39
N TYR A 234 -0.76 9.46 8.47
CA TYR A 234 -0.25 9.27 7.12
C TYR A 234 1.06 10.01 6.93
N PHE A 235 2.00 9.40 6.23
CA PHE A 235 3.36 9.90 6.06
C PHE A 235 3.79 9.80 4.59
N VAL A 236 4.45 10.85 4.09
CA VAL A 236 5.17 10.85 2.83
C VAL A 236 6.64 11.17 3.12
N ASP A 237 7.55 10.35 2.62
CA ASP A 237 9.00 10.45 2.87
C ASP A 237 9.38 10.57 4.35
N GLY A 238 8.59 9.93 5.21
CA GLY A 238 8.78 9.95 6.65
C GLY A 238 8.27 11.23 7.33
N ILE A 239 7.61 12.12 6.60
CA ILE A 239 7.00 13.33 7.16
C ILE A 239 5.51 13.09 7.29
N LYS A 240 4.96 13.32 8.49
CA LYS A 240 3.52 13.23 8.72
C LYS A 240 2.81 14.31 7.91
N VAL A 241 1.93 13.91 7.01
CA VAL A 241 1.14 14.83 6.17
C VAL A 241 -0.22 15.13 6.80
N THR A 242 -0.86 14.12 7.40
CA THR A 242 -2.11 14.32 8.13
C THR A 242 -2.35 13.23 9.16
N GLU A 243 -3.42 13.38 9.93
CA GLU A 243 -3.93 12.34 10.82
C GLU A 243 -5.46 12.38 10.90
N ASP A 244 -6.05 11.21 10.98
CA ASP A 244 -7.48 11.02 11.22
C ASP A 244 -7.75 10.41 12.58
N THR A 245 -8.96 10.62 13.07
CA THR A 245 -9.41 9.97 14.30
C THR A 245 -10.18 8.71 13.95
N VAL A 246 -9.75 7.58 14.48
CA VAL A 246 -10.46 6.30 14.35
C VAL A 246 -11.83 6.42 15.01
N ASP A 247 -12.85 6.38 14.20
CA ASP A 247 -14.25 6.45 14.62
C ASP A 247 -15.12 5.48 13.81
N SER A 248 -16.37 5.81 13.55
CA SER A 248 -17.27 4.99 12.74
C SER A 248 -16.95 5.00 11.24
N THR A 249 -16.03 5.82 10.78
CA THR A 249 -15.62 5.89 9.36
C THR A 249 -14.56 4.86 9.00
N ILE A 250 -13.94 4.21 10.00
CA ILE A 250 -12.97 3.13 9.81
C ILE A 250 -13.61 1.82 10.28
N ASP A 251 -13.49 0.79 9.47
CA ASP A 251 -13.93 -0.53 9.91
C ASP A 251 -13.00 -1.06 11.01
N GLN A 252 -13.61 -1.47 12.12
CA GLN A 252 -12.93 -1.99 13.29
C GLN A 252 -13.21 -3.48 13.53
N SER A 253 -13.92 -4.13 12.60
CA SER A 253 -14.34 -5.53 12.73
C SER A 253 -13.46 -6.51 11.93
N HIS A 254 -12.80 -6.03 10.89
CA HIS A 254 -11.97 -6.84 10.00
C HIS A 254 -10.47 -6.60 10.19
N ASP A 255 -9.67 -7.57 9.83
CA ASP A 255 -8.22 -7.45 9.75
C ASP A 255 -7.83 -6.81 8.41
N TYR A 256 -6.71 -6.10 8.39
CA TYR A 256 -6.21 -5.40 7.23
C TYR A 256 -5.03 -6.12 6.60
N CYS A 257 -4.99 -6.06 5.27
CA CYS A 257 -3.90 -6.51 4.42
C CYS A 257 -3.15 -5.29 3.87
N ALA A 258 -1.84 -5.39 3.71
CA ALA A 258 -1.08 -4.43 2.92
C ALA A 258 -1.36 -4.69 1.44
N VAL A 259 -1.65 -3.63 0.66
CA VAL A 259 -1.93 -3.72 -0.77
C VAL A 259 -1.15 -2.65 -1.52
N ILE A 260 -0.52 -3.04 -2.62
CA ILE A 260 0.15 -2.14 -3.56
C ILE A 260 -0.18 -2.62 -4.96
N GLY A 261 -0.80 -1.78 -5.76
CA GLY A 261 -1.21 -2.22 -7.08
C GLY A 261 -1.39 -1.11 -8.09
N ILE A 262 -1.62 -1.53 -9.33
CA ILE A 262 -1.77 -0.70 -10.50
C ILE A 262 -2.96 -1.20 -11.33
N LYS A 263 -3.67 -0.27 -11.97
CA LYS A 263 -4.75 -0.57 -12.90
C LYS A 263 -4.69 0.38 -14.09
N THR A 264 -4.75 -0.17 -15.31
CA THR A 264 -4.78 0.62 -16.53
C THR A 264 -6.10 1.35 -16.70
N GLY A 265 -6.05 2.60 -17.14
CA GLY A 265 -7.21 3.44 -17.45
C GLY A 265 -7.49 3.59 -18.94
N THR A 266 -6.47 3.41 -19.78
CA THR A 266 -6.61 3.57 -21.25
C THR A 266 -5.64 2.64 -21.94
N GLY A 267 -5.99 1.69 -22.63
CA GLY A 267 -5.30 0.73 -23.49
C GLY A 267 -3.78 0.88 -23.73
N ALA A 268 -2.99 1.16 -22.70
CA ALA A 268 -1.54 1.24 -22.70
C ALA A 268 -0.97 0.42 -21.53
N ALA A 269 0.19 -0.20 -21.73
CA ALA A 269 0.86 -0.95 -20.66
C ALA A 269 1.43 0.02 -19.61
N GLU A 270 1.03 -0.16 -18.37
CA GLU A 270 1.37 0.73 -17.26
C GLU A 270 2.27 0.07 -16.23
N GLN A 271 3.07 0.85 -15.53
CA GLN A 271 4.13 0.33 -14.69
C GLN A 271 4.16 0.96 -13.30
N VAL A 272 4.37 0.11 -12.29
CA VAL A 272 4.75 0.54 -10.94
C VAL A 272 5.96 -0.26 -10.46
N ASP A 273 6.97 0.44 -9.94
CA ASP A 273 8.14 -0.14 -9.32
C ASP A 273 7.94 -0.20 -7.80
N VAL A 274 7.97 -1.40 -7.22
CA VAL A 274 7.89 -1.61 -5.78
C VAL A 274 9.26 -2.04 -5.27
N ARG A 275 9.88 -1.21 -4.45
CA ARG A 275 11.23 -1.46 -3.94
C ARG A 275 11.25 -2.17 -2.60
N ARG A 276 10.35 -1.81 -1.72
CA ARG A 276 10.29 -2.36 -0.37
C ARG A 276 8.91 -2.21 0.23
N VAL A 277 8.48 -3.20 0.98
CA VAL A 277 7.24 -3.17 1.74
C VAL A 277 7.54 -3.61 3.16
N ARG A 278 7.10 -2.83 4.13
CA ARG A 278 7.18 -3.15 5.55
C ARG A 278 5.82 -3.01 6.18
N PHE A 279 5.46 -3.96 6.99
CA PHE A 279 4.26 -3.87 7.79
C PHE A 279 4.43 -4.62 9.10
N ALA A 280 3.77 -4.13 10.12
CA ALA A 280 3.84 -4.70 11.45
C ALA A 280 2.55 -4.46 12.20
N PHE A 281 2.28 -5.37 13.12
CA PHE A 281 1.18 -5.29 14.05
C PHE A 281 1.62 -5.73 15.44
N GLN A 282 1.22 -4.99 16.45
CA GLN A 282 1.40 -5.34 17.85
C GLN A 282 0.06 -5.56 18.51
N GLU A 283 -0.17 -6.76 19.01
CA GLU A 283 -1.45 -7.15 19.59
C GLU A 283 -1.77 -6.45 20.90
N ARG A 284 -0.76 -6.20 21.73
CA ARG A 284 -0.88 -5.44 22.98
C ARG A 284 0.44 -4.75 23.34
N SER A 285 0.36 -3.60 23.95
CA SER A 285 1.51 -2.90 24.55
C SER A 285 1.64 -3.23 26.03
#